data_452506855cb46673de5510a33beb70f1
#
_entry.id   452506855cb46673de5510a33beb70f1
#
_cell.length_a   1.000
_cell.length_b   1.000
_cell.length_c   1.000
_cell.angle_alpha   90.00
_cell.angle_beta   90.00
_cell.angle_gamma   90.00
#
_symmetry.space_group_name_H-M   'P 1'
#
loop_
_entity.id
_entity.type
_entity.pdbx_description
1 polymer ?
#
loop_
_entity_poly.entity_id
_entity_poly.type
_entity_poly.pdbx_seq_one_letter_code
_entity_poly.pdbx_strand_id
1 'polypeptide(L)'
;MEILLEKKETPVVYYYCIATDDCRYDFSIIYSNMFCGKAMVISIQTGNMVLLCNDDMEDGELWVEKLGIKMVDIIKCKAFLQLVLQQI
;
A
#
# COMPACT_ATOMS: atom_id res chain seq x y z
N MET A 1 -19.81 25.91 -0.70
CA MET A 1 -18.76 24.93 -1.05
C MET A 1 -18.14 25.31 -2.39
N GLU A 2 -16.84 25.23 -2.47
CA GLU A 2 -16.10 25.44 -3.73
C GLU A 2 -15.38 24.14 -4.12
N ILE A 3 -15.39 23.85 -5.42
CA ILE A 3 -14.58 22.78 -5.97
C ILE A 3 -13.28 23.42 -6.45
N LEU A 4 -12.17 23.15 -5.74
CA LEU A 4 -10.87 23.73 -6.07
C LEU A 4 -10.18 23.00 -7.22
N LEU A 5 -10.47 21.70 -7.37
CA LEU A 5 -9.94 20.87 -8.45
C LEU A 5 -10.93 19.76 -8.74
N GLU A 6 -11.17 19.53 -10.03
CA GLU A 6 -11.91 18.36 -10.48
C GLU A 6 -11.07 17.65 -11.53
N LYS A 7 -10.78 16.38 -11.32
CA LYS A 7 -9.95 15.60 -12.23
C LYS A 7 -10.48 14.19 -12.34
N LYS A 8 -10.59 13.71 -13.56
CA LYS A 8 -10.94 12.32 -13.84
C LYS A 8 -9.73 11.63 -14.43
N GLU A 9 -9.39 10.46 -13.88
CA GLU A 9 -8.29 9.67 -14.41
C GLU A 9 -8.60 8.18 -14.32
N THR A 10 -7.84 7.39 -15.08
CA THR A 10 -7.90 5.94 -15.03
C THR A 10 -6.57 5.44 -14.45
N PRO A 11 -6.48 5.27 -13.12
CA PRO A 11 -5.22 4.84 -12.50
C PRO A 11 -4.92 3.38 -12.77
N VAL A 12 -3.65 3.01 -12.60
CA VAL A 12 -3.25 1.60 -12.63
C VAL A 12 -3.48 1.01 -11.25
N VAL A 13 -4.24 -0.08 -11.20
CA VAL A 13 -4.57 -0.76 -9.95
C VAL A 13 -4.12 -2.21 -10.04
N TYR A 14 -3.35 -2.65 -9.05
CA TYR A 14 -2.97 -4.05 -8.90
C TYR A 14 -3.60 -4.63 -7.66
N TYR A 15 -4.04 -5.88 -7.75
CA TYR A 15 -4.52 -6.64 -6.61
C TYR A 15 -3.55 -7.76 -6.34
N TYR A 16 -3.09 -7.86 -5.09
CA TYR A 16 -2.18 -8.91 -4.66
C TYR A 16 -2.78 -9.68 -3.50
N CYS A 17 -2.68 -10.99 -3.56
CA CYS A 17 -2.98 -11.86 -2.44
C CYS A 17 -1.69 -12.57 -2.09
N ILE A 18 -1.18 -12.34 -0.90
CA ILE A 18 0.02 -13.03 -0.44
C ILE A 18 -0.30 -13.84 0.80
N ALA A 19 0.35 -14.97 0.93
CA ALA A 19 0.17 -15.86 2.07
C ALA A 19 1.51 -16.12 2.74
N THR A 20 1.49 -16.08 4.07
CA THR A 20 2.59 -16.54 4.90
C THR A 20 2.16 -17.84 5.58
N ASP A 21 3.02 -18.43 6.40
CA ASP A 21 2.65 -19.63 7.15
C ASP A 21 1.50 -19.36 8.12
N ASP A 22 1.35 -18.11 8.55
CA ASP A 22 0.41 -17.75 9.62
C ASP A 22 -0.83 -17.03 9.10
N CYS A 23 -0.76 -16.36 7.93
CA CYS A 23 -1.78 -15.41 7.56
C CYS A 23 -1.84 -15.19 6.06
N ARG A 24 -2.99 -14.66 5.62
CA ARG A 24 -3.20 -14.19 4.26
C ARG A 24 -3.41 -12.69 4.29
N TYR A 25 -2.78 -11.98 3.35
CA TYR A 25 -2.93 -10.54 3.20
C TYR A 25 -3.37 -10.22 1.78
N ASP A 26 -4.44 -9.47 1.64
CA ASP A 26 -4.93 -9.01 0.34
C ASP A 26 -4.74 -7.50 0.26
N PHE A 27 -4.00 -7.07 -0.77
CA PHE A 27 -3.73 -5.66 -0.99
C PHE A 27 -4.25 -5.20 -2.33
N SER A 28 -4.77 -3.98 -2.35
CA SER A 28 -4.99 -3.23 -3.58
C SER A 28 -3.96 -2.11 -3.61
N ILE A 29 -3.21 -2.00 -4.70
CA ILE A 29 -2.19 -0.97 -4.84
C ILE A 29 -2.52 -0.11 -6.04
N ILE A 30 -2.70 1.20 -5.80
CA ILE A 30 -3.12 2.16 -6.81
C ILE A 30 -1.97 3.12 -7.09
N TYR A 31 -1.60 3.20 -8.37
CA TYR A 31 -0.57 4.13 -8.84
C TYR A 31 -1.27 5.28 -9.56
N SER A 32 -1.01 6.50 -9.10
CA SER A 32 -1.60 7.71 -9.67
C SER A 32 -0.62 8.87 -9.55
N ASN A 33 -0.61 9.73 -10.56
CA ASN A 33 0.18 10.96 -10.51
C ASN A 33 -0.27 11.91 -9.40
N MET A 34 -1.50 11.74 -8.91
CA MET A 34 -2.02 12.55 -7.80
C MET A 34 -1.35 12.23 -6.47
N PHE A 35 -0.65 11.11 -6.37
CA PHE A 35 -0.04 10.66 -5.11
C PHE A 35 1.41 11.12 -4.92
N CYS A 36 1.88 12.03 -5.78
CA CYS A 36 3.20 12.69 -5.62
C CYS A 36 4.36 11.70 -5.47
N GLY A 37 4.42 10.70 -6.33
CA GLY A 37 5.49 9.70 -6.34
C GLY A 37 5.30 8.56 -5.35
N LYS A 38 4.12 8.47 -4.74
CA LYS A 38 3.76 7.37 -3.84
C LYS A 38 2.65 6.53 -4.44
N ALA A 39 2.44 5.35 -3.90
CA ALA A 39 1.31 4.50 -4.23
C ALA A 39 0.35 4.43 -3.05
N MET A 40 -0.95 4.30 -3.33
CA MET A 40 -1.93 4.04 -2.31
C MET A 40 -2.01 2.53 -2.08
N VAL A 41 -1.64 2.10 -0.88
CA VAL A 41 -1.72 0.69 -0.49
C VAL A 41 -2.93 0.52 0.42
N ILE A 42 -3.83 -0.38 0.03
CA ILE A 42 -5.07 -0.63 0.76
C ILE A 42 -5.07 -2.06 1.26
N SER A 43 -5.29 -2.25 2.56
CA SER A 43 -5.54 -3.58 3.12
C SER A 43 -7.01 -3.91 2.96
N ILE A 44 -7.30 -5.01 2.27
CA ILE A 44 -8.68 -5.48 2.11
C ILE A 44 -9.24 -5.93 3.47
N GLN A 45 -8.41 -6.58 4.30
CA GLN A 45 -8.83 -7.11 5.59
C GLN A 45 -9.20 -6.00 6.58
N THR A 46 -8.39 -4.94 6.66
CA THR A 46 -8.63 -3.86 7.63
C THR A 46 -9.47 -2.73 7.07
N GLY A 47 -9.50 -2.58 5.74
CA GLY A 47 -10.13 -1.42 5.09
C GLY A 47 -9.31 -0.15 5.20
N ASN A 48 -8.12 -0.21 5.79
CA ASN A 48 -7.24 0.96 5.93
C ASN A 48 -6.36 1.12 4.71
N MET A 49 -5.92 2.36 4.50
CA MET A 49 -5.05 2.69 3.37
C MET A 49 -3.92 3.61 3.83
N VAL A 50 -2.81 3.54 3.13
CA VAL A 50 -1.65 4.37 3.42
C VAL A 50 -0.91 4.68 2.13
N LEU A 51 -0.44 5.92 1.98
CA LEU A 51 0.42 6.31 0.87
C LEU A 51 1.85 5.93 1.19
N LEU A 52 2.47 5.14 0.32
CA LEU A 52 3.83 4.65 0.53
C LEU A 52 4.67 4.76 -0.73
N CYS A 53 5.96 5.04 -0.52
CA CYS A 53 7.00 4.81 -1.51
C CYS A 53 8.08 3.94 -0.86
N ASN A 54 9.09 3.56 -1.63
CA ASN A 54 10.13 2.67 -1.11
C ASN A 54 10.84 3.26 0.11
N ASP A 55 11.03 4.58 0.14
CA ASP A 55 11.70 5.25 1.27
C ASP A 55 10.92 5.13 2.59
N ASP A 56 9.61 4.98 2.51
CA ASP A 56 8.75 4.88 3.70
C ASP A 56 8.82 3.50 4.36
N MET A 57 9.39 2.51 3.70
CA MET A 57 9.37 1.13 4.19
C MET A 57 10.20 0.91 5.44
N GLU A 58 11.16 1.77 5.70
CA GLU A 58 12.00 1.67 6.91
C GLU A 58 11.25 2.13 8.17
N ASP A 59 10.16 2.90 8.02
CA ASP A 59 9.35 3.35 9.15
C ASP A 59 8.11 2.46 9.28
N GLY A 60 8.24 1.37 10.04
CA GLY A 60 7.14 0.42 10.25
C GLY A 60 5.92 1.02 10.92
N GLU A 61 6.06 2.13 11.65
CA GLU A 61 4.92 2.79 12.27
C GLU A 61 3.94 3.35 11.25
N LEU A 62 4.41 3.67 10.03
CA LEU A 62 3.55 4.18 8.99
C LEU A 62 2.61 3.13 8.41
N TRP A 63 3.05 1.87 8.32
CA TRP A 63 2.30 0.90 7.53
C TRP A 63 1.91 -0.38 8.25
N VAL A 64 2.68 -0.82 9.24
CA VAL A 64 2.46 -2.14 9.86
C VAL A 64 1.08 -2.24 10.49
N GLU A 65 0.71 -1.28 11.34
CA GLU A 65 -0.57 -1.31 12.03
C GLU A 65 -1.73 -1.07 11.06
N LYS A 66 -1.62 -0.08 10.19
CA LYS A 66 -2.70 0.24 9.25
C LYS A 66 -3.02 -0.89 8.31
N LEU A 67 -2.00 -1.61 7.85
CA LEU A 67 -2.19 -2.73 6.95
C LEU A 67 -2.49 -4.04 7.68
N GLY A 68 -2.51 -4.01 9.01
CA GLY A 68 -2.83 -5.18 9.80
C GLY A 68 -1.79 -6.28 9.72
N ILE A 69 -0.51 -5.91 9.59
CA ILE A 69 0.57 -6.88 9.44
C ILE A 69 0.94 -7.41 10.82
N LYS A 70 0.93 -8.75 10.96
CA LYS A 70 1.37 -9.40 12.19
C LYS A 70 2.88 -9.29 12.35
N MET A 71 3.34 -9.21 13.58
CA MET A 71 4.76 -9.06 13.90
C MET A 71 5.63 -10.11 13.20
N VAL A 72 5.18 -11.35 13.19
CA VAL A 72 5.92 -12.46 12.56
C VAL A 72 6.04 -12.33 11.05
N ASP A 73 5.19 -11.52 10.43
CA ASP A 73 5.14 -11.36 8.98
C ASP A 73 5.74 -10.05 8.48
N ILE A 74 6.24 -9.19 9.38
CA ILE A 74 6.74 -7.86 9.01
C ILE A 74 7.85 -7.96 7.96
N ILE A 75 8.81 -8.84 8.14
CA ILE A 75 9.94 -8.97 7.22
C ILE A 75 9.48 -9.41 5.83
N LYS A 76 8.58 -10.39 5.77
CA LYS A 76 8.06 -10.89 4.49
C LYS A 76 7.21 -9.85 3.78
N CYS A 77 6.32 -9.18 4.51
CA CYS A 77 5.47 -8.14 3.93
C CYS A 77 6.29 -6.92 3.49
N LYS A 78 7.32 -6.56 4.26
CA LYS A 78 8.24 -5.49 3.88
C LYS A 78 8.93 -5.80 2.56
N ALA A 79 9.47 -7.00 2.42
CA ALA A 79 10.14 -7.42 1.18
C ALA A 79 9.18 -7.37 -0.01
N PHE A 80 7.95 -7.82 0.17
CA PHE A 80 6.93 -7.75 -0.88
C PHE A 80 6.62 -6.30 -1.27
N LEU A 81 6.36 -5.45 -0.29
CA LEU A 81 6.03 -4.04 -0.57
C LEU A 81 7.19 -3.30 -1.22
N GLN A 82 8.43 -3.57 -0.77
CA GLN A 82 9.61 -2.98 -1.42
C GLN A 82 9.69 -3.37 -2.89
N LEU A 83 9.37 -4.63 -3.20
CA LEU A 83 9.40 -5.11 -4.58
C LEU A 83 8.38 -4.37 -5.46
N VAL A 84 7.13 -4.22 -4.99
CA VAL A 84 6.09 -3.58 -5.79
C VAL A 84 6.22 -2.06 -5.82
N LEU A 85 6.73 -1.44 -4.75
CA LEU A 85 6.90 0.01 -4.68
C LEU A 85 8.09 0.52 -5.51
N GLN A 86 9.02 -0.36 -5.89
CA GLN A 86 10.12 0.01 -6.79
C GLN A 86 9.64 0.39 -8.18
N GLN A 87 8.40 0.10 -8.51
CA GLN A 87 7.83 0.38 -9.83
C GLN A 87 7.32 1.81 -9.98
N ILE A 88 7.38 2.60 -8.91
CA ILE A 88 6.91 3.99 -8.93
C ILE A 88 7.97 4.90 -9.56
#